data_33541550135cd448b7718be897d613fe
#
_entry.id   33541550135cd448b7718be897d613fe
#
_cell.length_a   1.000
_cell.length_b   1.000
_cell.length_c   1.000
_cell.angle_alpha   90.00
_cell.angle_beta   90.00
_cell.angle_gamma   90.00
#
_symmetry.space_group_name_H-M   'P 1'
#
loop_
_entity.id
_entity.type
_entity.pdbx_description
1 polymer ?
#
loop_
_entity_poly.entity_id
_entity_poly.type
_entity_poly.pdbx_seq_one_letter_code
_entity_poly.pdbx_strand_id
1 'polypeptide(L)'
;VLSMYKESSSTREYPNGMYLSSVLGFCDDSGNGMYGLEKSYDEKLVGTPGRSISSENAWGYELANEESDTHAAINGYNLNLTIDDTIQTVLETELSNAIDDYDVQNRASAIVMNVNTGAVLGMATAPQFDPNDPYNITEPKLQAILDNAGTALTEDDISVLQSRLGQDAVADIIADGVVNPNGTKSIDEEGNEIDVPSEKSQLQGMIREAEWKNKAVTE
;
A
#
# COMPACT_ATOMS: atom_id res chain seq x y z
N VAL A 1 10.84 -24.17 31.57
CA VAL A 1 10.79 -22.71 31.83
C VAL A 1 10.51 -22.03 30.47
N LEU A 2 9.32 -21.43 30.32
CA LEU A 2 9.02 -20.61 29.15
C LEU A 2 9.70 -19.26 29.38
N SER A 3 10.72 -18.93 28.59
CA SER A 3 11.28 -17.59 28.52
C SER A 3 10.43 -16.76 27.56
N MET A 4 9.85 -15.65 28.03
CA MET A 4 9.12 -14.70 27.22
C MET A 4 10.10 -13.59 26.82
N TYR A 5 10.35 -13.48 25.52
CA TYR A 5 11.15 -12.39 24.94
C TYR A 5 10.18 -11.29 24.50
N LYS A 6 10.44 -10.05 24.87
CA LYS A 6 9.65 -8.89 24.46
C LYS A 6 10.52 -8.02 23.59
N GLU A 7 10.16 -7.92 22.32
CA GLU A 7 10.74 -6.98 21.37
C GLU A 7 9.81 -5.76 21.23
N SER A 8 10.36 -4.57 21.26
CA SER A 8 9.60 -3.35 21.00
C SER A 8 9.64 -3.05 19.50
N SER A 9 8.49 -2.96 18.88
CA SER A 9 8.35 -2.48 17.51
C SER A 9 7.55 -1.18 17.49
N SER A 10 7.77 -0.37 16.46
CA SER A 10 6.95 0.80 16.16
C SER A 10 6.14 0.53 14.91
N THR A 11 4.86 0.88 14.93
CA THR A 11 3.97 0.74 13.78
C THR A 11 3.46 2.11 13.39
N ARG A 12 3.39 2.38 12.08
CA ARG A 12 2.78 3.60 11.55
C ARG A 12 1.26 3.49 11.70
N GLU A 13 0.62 4.54 12.19
CA GLU A 13 -0.83 4.62 12.35
C GLU A 13 -1.37 5.81 11.57
N TYR A 14 -2.47 5.61 10.87
CA TYR A 14 -3.19 6.62 10.08
C TYR A 14 -4.55 6.89 10.73
N PRO A 15 -4.61 7.84 11.68
CA PRO A 15 -5.81 8.04 12.53
C PRO A 15 -7.03 8.49 11.74
N ASN A 16 -6.86 9.08 10.57
CA ASN A 16 -7.96 9.54 9.71
C ASN A 16 -8.42 8.46 8.69
N GLY A 17 -7.93 7.22 8.79
CA GLY A 17 -8.31 6.13 7.89
C GLY A 17 -8.00 6.43 6.43
N MET A 18 -8.99 6.32 5.56
CA MET A 18 -8.83 6.49 4.11
C MET A 18 -8.51 7.92 3.67
N TYR A 19 -8.66 8.92 4.56
CA TYR A 19 -8.40 10.32 4.23
C TYR A 19 -6.99 10.54 3.69
N LEU A 20 -6.88 11.16 2.52
CA LEU A 20 -5.61 11.40 1.82
C LEU A 20 -4.78 10.13 1.51
N SER A 21 -5.37 8.94 1.56
CA SER A 21 -4.64 7.67 1.45
C SER A 21 -3.76 7.59 0.20
N SER A 22 -4.27 7.97 -0.96
CA SER A 22 -3.53 7.95 -2.24
C SER A 22 -2.37 8.96 -2.32
N VAL A 23 -2.37 9.98 -1.46
CA VAL A 23 -1.29 10.98 -1.36
C VAL A 23 -0.28 10.59 -0.30
N LEU A 24 -0.76 10.26 0.90
CA LEU A 24 0.11 9.84 2.01
C LEU A 24 0.82 8.54 1.69
N GLY A 25 0.10 7.57 1.13
CA GLY A 25 0.60 6.21 0.97
C GLY A 25 0.57 5.44 2.28
N PHE A 26 1.43 4.45 2.40
CA PHE A 26 1.53 3.62 3.60
C PHE A 26 2.95 3.07 3.77
N CYS A 27 3.24 2.59 4.98
CA CYS A 27 4.46 1.88 5.34
C CYS A 27 4.18 0.38 5.53
N ASP A 28 5.22 -0.42 5.36
CA ASP A 28 5.19 -1.83 5.74
C ASP A 28 5.29 -2.03 7.26
N ASP A 29 5.18 -3.28 7.72
CA ASP A 29 5.29 -3.65 9.15
C ASP A 29 6.67 -3.32 9.75
N SER A 30 7.67 -3.10 8.92
CA SER A 30 9.03 -2.71 9.33
C SER A 30 9.21 -1.19 9.38
N GLY A 31 8.18 -0.42 8.98
CA GLY A 31 8.18 1.03 8.94
C GLY A 31 8.80 1.66 7.70
N ASN A 32 9.07 0.86 6.64
CA ASN A 32 9.56 1.39 5.36
C ASN A 32 8.40 1.93 4.53
N GLY A 33 8.57 3.10 3.93
CA GLY A 33 7.56 3.70 3.05
C GLY A 33 7.40 2.91 1.75
N MET A 34 6.18 2.41 1.49
CA MET A 34 5.88 1.61 0.30
C MET A 34 5.28 2.42 -0.84
N TYR A 35 4.45 3.39 -0.52
CA TYR A 35 3.77 4.25 -1.51
C TYR A 35 3.64 5.70 -1.04
N GLY A 36 3.31 6.60 -1.99
CA GLY A 36 2.98 7.99 -1.73
C GLY A 36 4.11 8.81 -1.13
N LEU A 37 3.76 9.73 -0.25
CA LEU A 37 4.71 10.59 0.46
C LEU A 37 5.56 9.81 1.46
N GLU A 38 5.02 8.74 2.07
CA GLU A 38 5.78 7.85 2.96
C GLU A 38 6.99 7.28 2.23
N LYS A 39 6.82 6.80 0.99
CA LYS A 39 7.91 6.30 0.16
C LYS A 39 8.86 7.40 -0.30
N SER A 40 8.29 8.52 -0.77
CA SER A 40 9.09 9.60 -1.37
C SER A 40 9.99 10.31 -0.35
N TYR A 41 9.61 10.31 0.91
CA TYR A 41 10.32 10.97 2.01
C TYR A 41 10.80 9.99 3.09
N ASP A 42 10.80 8.70 2.80
CA ASP A 42 11.15 7.63 3.74
C ASP A 42 12.46 7.91 4.50
N GLU A 43 13.55 8.20 3.79
CA GLU A 43 14.85 8.52 4.39
C GLU A 43 14.82 9.69 5.40
N LYS A 44 13.84 10.61 5.26
CA LYS A 44 13.69 11.76 6.14
C LYS A 44 12.74 11.48 7.29
N LEU A 45 11.74 10.63 7.08
CA LEU A 45 10.70 10.33 8.05
C LEU A 45 11.13 9.28 9.08
N VAL A 46 11.92 8.29 8.66
CA VAL A 46 12.33 7.15 9.50
C VAL A 46 13.24 7.57 10.67
N GLY A 47 14.08 8.59 10.51
CA GLY A 47 15.07 8.96 11.52
C GLY A 47 16.22 7.94 11.64
N THR A 48 16.86 7.91 12.80
CA THR A 48 17.98 6.99 13.08
C THR A 48 17.67 6.21 14.35
N PRO A 49 17.60 4.87 14.27
CA PRO A 49 17.36 4.05 15.46
C PRO A 49 18.52 4.20 16.46
N GLY A 50 18.19 4.27 17.74
CA GLY A 50 19.17 4.20 18.80
C GLY A 50 19.77 2.80 18.89
N ARG A 51 21.01 2.75 19.36
CA ARG A 51 21.66 1.47 19.67
C ARG A 51 22.37 1.57 21.02
N SER A 52 22.35 0.46 21.73
CA SER A 52 23.16 0.29 22.93
C SER A 52 24.08 -0.91 22.72
N ILE A 53 25.36 -0.70 22.92
CA ILE A 53 26.35 -1.77 22.85
C ILE A 53 26.78 -2.00 24.29
N SER A 54 26.44 -3.18 24.84
CA SER A 54 26.93 -3.63 26.16
C SER A 54 27.79 -4.87 25.96
N SER A 55 28.86 -4.97 26.72
CA SER A 55 29.66 -6.19 26.76
C SER A 55 29.06 -7.17 27.74
N GLU A 56 28.70 -8.37 27.27
CA GLU A 56 28.19 -9.45 28.10
C GLU A 56 29.23 -10.54 28.28
N ASN A 57 29.26 -11.18 29.45
CA ASN A 57 30.07 -12.35 29.66
C ASN A 57 29.44 -13.59 29.01
N ALA A 58 30.16 -14.71 28.98
CA ALA A 58 29.69 -15.99 28.39
C ALA A 58 28.38 -16.56 29.04
N TRP A 59 27.89 -15.93 30.08
CA TRP A 59 26.68 -16.30 30.83
C TRP A 59 25.51 -15.31 30.58
N GLY A 60 25.73 -14.29 29.73
CA GLY A 60 24.67 -13.29 29.42
C GLY A 60 24.51 -12.21 30.48
N TYR A 61 25.47 -11.99 31.36
CA TYR A 61 25.44 -10.90 32.33
C TYR A 61 26.29 -9.73 31.83
N GLU A 62 25.75 -8.49 31.93
CA GLU A 62 26.50 -7.27 31.62
C GLU A 62 27.73 -7.14 32.50
N LEU A 63 28.85 -6.79 31.87
CA LEU A 63 30.11 -6.53 32.56
C LEU A 63 30.07 -5.10 33.15
N ALA A 64 30.02 -5.02 34.47
CA ALA A 64 29.83 -3.77 35.24
C ALA A 64 30.95 -2.71 35.08
N ASN A 65 32.02 -3.00 34.35
CA ASN A 65 33.20 -2.15 34.23
C ASN A 65 33.56 -1.74 32.79
N GLU A 66 32.71 -2.04 31.80
CA GLU A 66 32.92 -1.52 30.42
C GLU A 66 31.92 -0.42 30.13
N GLU A 67 32.39 0.67 29.51
CA GLU A 67 31.53 1.76 29.05
C GLU A 67 30.52 1.21 28.05
N SER A 68 29.25 1.21 28.42
CA SER A 68 28.18 0.96 27.45
C SER A 68 28.08 2.16 26.53
N ASP A 69 28.44 1.96 25.26
CA ASP A 69 28.27 2.99 24.26
C ASP A 69 26.81 3.04 23.80
N THR A 70 26.08 4.00 24.34
CA THR A 70 24.66 4.19 24.05
C THR A 70 24.45 5.38 23.13
N HIS A 71 24.01 5.12 21.93
CA HIS A 71 23.57 6.13 20.99
C HIS A 71 22.06 6.30 21.08
N ALA A 72 21.60 7.51 21.43
CA ALA A 72 20.19 7.80 21.50
C ALA A 72 19.55 7.78 20.08
N ALA A 73 18.29 7.35 20.00
CA ALA A 73 17.52 7.46 18.77
C ALA A 73 17.35 8.92 18.35
N ILE A 74 17.44 9.20 17.06
CA ILE A 74 17.16 10.51 16.47
C ILE A 74 15.85 10.40 15.70
N ASN A 75 14.85 11.21 16.12
CA ASN A 75 13.56 11.24 15.45
C ASN A 75 13.70 11.73 14.01
N GLY A 76 12.87 11.18 13.11
CA GLY A 76 12.72 11.68 11.75
C GLY A 76 12.09 13.09 11.71
N TYR A 77 12.05 13.65 10.53
CA TYR A 77 11.47 14.97 10.28
C TYR A 77 9.93 14.88 10.20
N ASN A 78 9.29 16.02 10.45
CA ASN A 78 7.87 16.20 10.19
C ASN A 78 7.68 16.77 8.78
N LEU A 79 6.70 16.27 8.05
CA LEU A 79 6.30 16.79 6.75
C LEU A 79 5.05 17.64 6.89
N ASN A 80 5.13 18.92 6.52
CA ASN A 80 4.00 19.82 6.51
C ASN A 80 3.51 19.99 5.07
N LEU A 81 2.27 19.60 4.82
CA LEU A 81 1.63 19.69 3.52
C LEU A 81 0.94 21.05 3.34
N THR A 82 0.74 21.45 2.08
CA THR A 82 -0.06 22.63 1.71
C THR A 82 -1.55 22.30 1.59
N ILE A 83 -1.92 21.06 1.82
CA ILE A 83 -3.31 20.58 1.77
C ILE A 83 -4.14 21.30 2.85
N ASP A 84 -5.29 21.82 2.44
CA ASP A 84 -6.30 22.37 3.32
C ASP A 84 -7.32 21.30 3.67
N ASP A 85 -7.48 21.02 4.95
CA ASP A 85 -8.35 19.95 5.46
C ASP A 85 -9.81 20.09 5.02
N THR A 86 -10.32 21.32 5.01
CA THR A 86 -11.70 21.59 4.59
C THR A 86 -11.88 21.33 3.08
N ILE A 87 -10.95 21.81 2.27
CA ILE A 87 -10.98 21.63 0.81
C ILE A 87 -10.84 20.15 0.48
N GLN A 88 -9.93 19.45 1.14
CA GLN A 88 -9.69 18.02 0.91
C GLN A 88 -10.93 17.19 1.26
N THR A 89 -11.55 17.43 2.41
CA THR A 89 -12.76 16.71 2.85
C THR A 89 -13.91 16.88 1.85
N VAL A 90 -14.14 18.12 1.40
CA VAL A 90 -15.16 18.40 0.38
C VAL A 90 -14.81 17.70 -0.93
N LEU A 91 -13.55 17.77 -1.35
CA LEU A 91 -13.10 17.20 -2.60
C LEU A 91 -13.29 15.67 -2.62
N GLU A 92 -12.93 14.97 -1.55
CA GLU A 92 -13.11 13.52 -1.44
C GLU A 92 -14.60 13.14 -1.42
N THR A 93 -15.40 13.88 -0.68
CA THR A 93 -16.85 13.63 -0.60
C THR A 93 -17.52 13.81 -1.95
N GLU A 94 -17.26 14.93 -2.63
CA GLU A 94 -17.88 15.21 -3.93
C GLU A 94 -17.38 14.27 -5.04
N LEU A 95 -16.10 13.84 -4.96
CA LEU A 95 -15.56 12.89 -5.89
C LEU A 95 -16.21 11.50 -5.74
N SER A 96 -16.44 11.06 -4.50
CA SER A 96 -17.15 9.81 -4.22
C SER A 96 -18.60 9.88 -4.70
N ASN A 97 -19.31 10.97 -4.40
CA ASN A 97 -20.68 11.18 -4.87
C ASN A 97 -20.76 11.18 -6.42
N ALA A 98 -19.80 11.79 -7.09
CA ALA A 98 -19.76 11.80 -8.55
C ALA A 98 -19.53 10.40 -9.15
N ILE A 99 -18.76 9.54 -8.51
CA ILE A 99 -18.59 8.15 -8.95
C ILE A 99 -19.93 7.40 -8.87
N ASP A 100 -20.65 7.55 -7.76
CA ASP A 100 -21.92 6.89 -7.53
C ASP A 100 -23.01 7.44 -8.46
N ASP A 101 -23.11 8.76 -8.59
CA ASP A 101 -24.16 9.43 -9.38
C ASP A 101 -24.03 9.18 -10.89
N TYR A 102 -22.82 9.06 -11.38
CA TYR A 102 -22.53 8.90 -12.81
C TYR A 102 -22.10 7.47 -13.20
N ASP A 103 -22.17 6.52 -12.28
CA ASP A 103 -21.74 5.11 -12.48
C ASP A 103 -20.35 5.03 -13.15
N VAL A 104 -19.38 5.73 -12.59
CA VAL A 104 -18.02 5.77 -13.14
C VAL A 104 -17.37 4.41 -12.99
N GLN A 105 -17.16 3.72 -14.10
CA GLN A 105 -16.65 2.34 -14.13
C GLN A 105 -15.15 2.26 -13.80
N ASN A 106 -14.44 3.38 -13.91
CA ASN A 106 -13.03 3.46 -13.57
C ASN A 106 -12.83 4.44 -12.41
N ARG A 107 -11.61 4.78 -12.10
CA ARG A 107 -11.24 5.74 -11.06
C ARG A 107 -11.50 7.16 -11.50
N ALA A 108 -11.77 8.03 -10.55
CA ALA A 108 -11.80 9.46 -10.74
C ALA A 108 -10.73 10.13 -9.88
N SER A 109 -10.18 11.25 -10.34
CA SER A 109 -9.23 12.05 -9.57
C SER A 109 -9.51 13.53 -9.73
N ALA A 110 -9.21 14.30 -8.69
CA ALA A 110 -9.38 15.75 -8.69
C ALA A 110 -8.23 16.43 -7.95
N ILE A 111 -7.83 17.60 -8.44
CA ILE A 111 -6.77 18.41 -7.84
C ILE A 111 -7.27 19.85 -7.72
N VAL A 112 -7.08 20.43 -6.54
CA VAL A 112 -7.33 21.85 -6.28
C VAL A 112 -6.01 22.56 -6.00
N MET A 113 -5.69 23.57 -6.80
CA MET A 113 -4.42 24.29 -6.72
C MET A 113 -4.65 25.80 -6.64
N ASN A 114 -3.87 26.48 -5.82
CA ASN A 114 -3.80 27.92 -5.80
C ASN A 114 -2.96 28.42 -7.00
N VAL A 115 -3.62 29.05 -7.96
CA VAL A 115 -2.98 29.49 -9.21
C VAL A 115 -1.90 30.58 -9.04
N ASN A 116 -1.94 31.31 -7.92
CA ASN A 116 -0.96 32.38 -7.66
C ASN A 116 0.33 31.87 -7.02
N THR A 117 0.24 30.79 -6.23
CA THR A 117 1.38 30.26 -5.46
C THR A 117 1.87 28.90 -5.96
N GLY A 118 1.04 28.19 -6.75
CA GLY A 118 1.28 26.80 -7.14
C GLY A 118 1.06 25.79 -6.02
N ALA A 119 0.59 26.22 -4.84
CA ALA A 119 0.31 25.30 -3.73
C ALA A 119 -0.88 24.40 -4.04
N VAL A 120 -0.69 23.08 -3.88
CA VAL A 120 -1.79 22.11 -3.96
C VAL A 120 -2.57 22.16 -2.65
N LEU A 121 -3.85 22.52 -2.72
CA LEU A 121 -4.75 22.67 -1.58
C LEU A 121 -5.60 21.42 -1.33
N GLY A 122 -5.77 20.58 -2.35
CA GLY A 122 -6.46 19.32 -2.27
C GLY A 122 -6.10 18.41 -3.42
N MET A 123 -5.99 17.11 -3.16
CA MET A 123 -5.74 16.10 -4.17
C MET A 123 -6.40 14.79 -3.73
N ALA A 124 -7.32 14.29 -4.53
CA ALA A 124 -8.06 13.07 -4.23
C ALA A 124 -8.12 12.14 -5.44
N THR A 125 -8.13 10.87 -5.16
CA THR A 125 -8.43 9.79 -6.11
C THR A 125 -9.44 8.87 -5.46
N ALA A 126 -10.49 8.50 -6.16
CA ALA A 126 -11.50 7.59 -5.67
C ALA A 126 -11.70 6.41 -6.65
N PRO A 127 -11.99 5.20 -6.17
CA PRO A 127 -12.10 4.82 -4.76
C PRO A 127 -10.77 4.91 -4.01
N GLN A 128 -10.86 5.11 -2.69
CA GLN A 128 -9.72 5.19 -1.78
C GLN A 128 -9.45 3.82 -1.15
N PHE A 129 -8.24 3.61 -0.63
CA PHE A 129 -7.87 2.44 0.18
C PHE A 129 -7.62 2.83 1.64
N ASP A 130 -7.64 1.86 2.56
CA ASP A 130 -7.28 2.10 3.96
C ASP A 130 -5.75 1.90 4.15
N PRO A 131 -4.98 2.95 4.47
CA PRO A 131 -3.55 2.83 4.70
C PRO A 131 -3.17 2.04 5.96
N ASN A 132 -4.13 1.80 6.89
CA ASN A 132 -3.92 0.91 8.04
C ASN A 132 -4.09 -0.57 7.67
N ASP A 133 -4.81 -0.87 6.57
CA ASP A 133 -4.95 -2.22 6.01
C ASP A 133 -4.81 -2.18 4.48
N PRO A 134 -3.62 -1.81 3.97
CA PRO A 134 -3.42 -1.53 2.54
C PRO A 134 -3.52 -2.78 1.66
N TYR A 135 -3.47 -3.95 2.26
CA TYR A 135 -3.54 -5.22 1.53
C TYR A 135 -4.97 -5.74 1.37
N ASN A 136 -5.94 -5.11 1.98
CA ASN A 136 -7.35 -5.43 1.82
C ASN A 136 -7.91 -4.68 0.60
N ILE A 137 -8.55 -5.42 -0.29
CA ILE A 137 -9.19 -4.85 -1.48
C ILE A 137 -10.50 -4.21 -1.06
N THR A 138 -10.62 -2.90 -1.28
CA THR A 138 -11.77 -2.12 -0.81
C THR A 138 -12.97 -2.20 -1.76
N GLU A 139 -12.75 -2.53 -3.03
CA GLU A 139 -13.80 -2.58 -4.04
C GLU A 139 -14.57 -3.91 -4.02
N PRO A 140 -15.89 -3.92 -3.67
CA PRO A 140 -16.63 -5.17 -3.48
C PRO A 140 -16.72 -6.03 -4.74
N LYS A 141 -16.79 -5.44 -5.93
CA LYS A 141 -16.86 -6.19 -7.20
C LYS A 141 -15.56 -6.95 -7.45
N LEU A 142 -14.41 -6.30 -7.24
CA LEU A 142 -13.10 -6.93 -7.43
C LEU A 142 -12.86 -8.02 -6.38
N GLN A 143 -13.27 -7.80 -5.13
CA GLN A 143 -13.21 -8.81 -4.09
C GLN A 143 -14.07 -10.02 -4.44
N ALA A 144 -15.30 -9.82 -4.95
CA ALA A 144 -16.19 -10.89 -5.36
C ALA A 144 -15.59 -11.75 -6.51
N ILE A 145 -14.92 -11.13 -7.47
CA ILE A 145 -14.22 -11.84 -8.56
C ILE A 145 -13.13 -12.76 -7.99
N LEU A 146 -12.35 -12.25 -7.04
CA LEU A 146 -11.30 -13.03 -6.39
C LEU A 146 -11.84 -14.17 -5.51
N ASP A 147 -12.95 -13.94 -4.82
CA ASP A 147 -13.59 -14.95 -3.97
C ASP A 147 -14.20 -16.10 -4.80
N ASN A 148 -14.66 -15.78 -6.01
CA ASN A 148 -15.18 -16.74 -6.98
C ASN A 148 -14.09 -17.35 -7.88
N ALA A 149 -12.82 -17.19 -7.57
CA ALA A 149 -11.74 -17.79 -8.34
C ALA A 149 -11.93 -19.32 -8.51
N GLY A 150 -11.72 -19.81 -9.72
CA GLY A 150 -12.02 -21.19 -10.14
C GLY A 150 -13.35 -21.36 -10.86
N THR A 151 -14.17 -20.30 -10.95
CA THR A 151 -15.39 -20.26 -11.76
C THR A 151 -15.19 -19.41 -13.01
N ALA A 152 -15.96 -19.66 -14.05
CA ALA A 152 -15.92 -18.84 -15.27
C ALA A 152 -16.37 -17.40 -14.97
N LEU A 153 -15.57 -16.43 -15.41
CA LEU A 153 -15.90 -15.02 -15.32
C LEU A 153 -17.04 -14.65 -16.27
N THR A 154 -17.88 -13.75 -15.83
CA THR A 154 -18.89 -13.13 -16.69
C THR A 154 -18.27 -12.06 -17.57
N GLU A 155 -18.96 -11.65 -18.64
CA GLU A 155 -18.51 -10.50 -19.47
C GLU A 155 -18.41 -9.20 -18.66
N ASP A 156 -19.26 -9.04 -17.64
CA ASP A 156 -19.23 -7.89 -16.74
C ASP A 156 -17.97 -7.92 -15.86
N ASP A 157 -17.61 -9.08 -15.31
CA ASP A 157 -16.39 -9.25 -14.51
C ASP A 157 -15.13 -8.91 -15.34
N ILE A 158 -15.07 -9.42 -16.56
CA ILE A 158 -13.96 -9.15 -17.47
C ILE A 158 -13.89 -7.65 -17.80
N SER A 159 -15.03 -7.02 -18.06
CA SER A 159 -15.11 -5.58 -18.34
C SER A 159 -14.62 -4.75 -17.15
N VAL A 160 -15.03 -5.11 -15.93
CA VAL A 160 -14.56 -4.46 -14.69
C VAL A 160 -13.05 -4.60 -14.53
N LEU A 161 -12.51 -5.80 -14.69
CA LEU A 161 -11.07 -6.03 -14.61
C LEU A 161 -10.29 -5.25 -15.66
N GLN A 162 -10.74 -5.26 -16.90
CA GLN A 162 -10.10 -4.52 -18.01
C GLN A 162 -10.11 -3.02 -17.79
N SER A 163 -11.20 -2.48 -17.24
CA SER A 163 -11.31 -1.05 -16.92
C SER A 163 -10.34 -0.61 -15.81
N ARG A 164 -10.04 -1.52 -14.87
CA ARG A 164 -9.17 -1.23 -13.72
C ARG A 164 -7.69 -1.50 -13.98
N LEU A 165 -7.38 -2.59 -14.65
CA LEU A 165 -6.02 -3.10 -14.80
C LEU A 165 -5.45 -2.89 -16.22
N GLY A 166 -6.31 -2.62 -17.18
CA GLY A 166 -5.95 -2.53 -18.59
C GLY A 166 -6.19 -3.85 -19.32
N GLN A 167 -6.46 -3.73 -20.62
CA GLN A 167 -6.90 -4.87 -21.47
C GLN A 167 -5.80 -5.90 -21.63
N ASP A 168 -4.57 -5.47 -21.88
CA ASP A 168 -3.44 -6.36 -22.10
C ASP A 168 -3.06 -7.15 -20.85
N ALA A 169 -3.03 -6.45 -19.71
CA ALA A 169 -2.68 -7.05 -18.42
C ALA A 169 -3.69 -8.13 -17.96
N VAL A 170 -4.97 -7.93 -18.26
CA VAL A 170 -6.02 -8.91 -17.96
C VAL A 170 -5.94 -10.10 -18.93
N ALA A 171 -5.67 -9.87 -20.21
CA ALA A 171 -5.56 -10.93 -21.21
C ALA A 171 -4.40 -11.90 -20.92
N ASP A 172 -3.29 -11.39 -20.38
CA ASP A 172 -2.13 -12.21 -20.03
C ASP A 172 -2.39 -13.16 -18.84
N ILE A 173 -3.29 -12.74 -17.92
CA ILE A 173 -3.58 -13.53 -16.70
C ILE A 173 -4.80 -14.43 -16.90
N ILE A 174 -5.80 -14.00 -17.67
CA ILE A 174 -7.09 -14.70 -17.80
C ILE A 174 -7.30 -15.12 -19.25
N ALA A 175 -6.39 -15.94 -19.78
CA ALA A 175 -6.45 -16.38 -21.17
C ALA A 175 -7.65 -17.29 -21.48
N ASP A 176 -8.15 -18.03 -20.49
CA ASP A 176 -9.25 -19.01 -20.62
C ASP A 176 -10.58 -18.54 -20.02
N GLY A 177 -10.65 -17.29 -19.53
CA GLY A 177 -11.85 -16.73 -18.90
C GLY A 177 -12.12 -17.26 -17.49
N VAL A 178 -11.13 -17.86 -16.83
CA VAL A 178 -11.21 -18.37 -15.46
C VAL A 178 -10.01 -17.88 -14.68
N VAL A 179 -10.20 -17.39 -13.45
CA VAL A 179 -9.09 -17.07 -12.52
C VAL A 179 -8.68 -18.35 -11.80
N ASN A 180 -7.51 -18.88 -12.10
CA ASN A 180 -7.02 -20.09 -11.46
C ASN A 180 -6.56 -19.81 -10.01
N PRO A 181 -7.16 -20.46 -8.98
CA PRO A 181 -6.80 -20.24 -7.58
C PRO A 181 -5.51 -20.97 -7.17
N ASN A 182 -4.99 -21.89 -7.99
CA ASN A 182 -3.84 -22.72 -7.65
C ASN A 182 -2.60 -22.24 -8.42
N GLY A 183 -1.48 -22.11 -7.71
CA GLY A 183 -0.18 -21.91 -8.33
C GLY A 183 0.28 -23.17 -9.08
N THR A 184 1.21 -22.99 -9.99
CA THR A 184 1.85 -24.08 -10.75
C THR A 184 3.35 -24.08 -10.47
N LYS A 185 3.99 -25.20 -10.76
CA LYS A 185 5.45 -25.29 -10.75
C LYS A 185 5.94 -25.24 -12.19
N SER A 186 6.96 -24.45 -12.43
CA SER A 186 7.68 -24.44 -13.71
C SER A 186 9.17 -24.68 -13.47
N ILE A 187 9.90 -24.92 -14.56
CA ILE A 187 11.35 -25.11 -14.52
C ILE A 187 11.98 -23.90 -15.18
N ASP A 188 12.95 -23.26 -14.52
CA ASP A 188 13.69 -22.15 -15.09
C ASP A 188 14.70 -22.61 -16.18
N GLU A 189 15.36 -21.67 -16.85
CA GLU A 189 16.36 -21.95 -17.88
C GLU A 189 17.58 -22.71 -17.35
N GLU A 190 17.79 -22.71 -16.02
CA GLU A 190 18.89 -23.38 -15.33
C GLU A 190 18.48 -24.78 -14.83
N GLY A 191 17.21 -25.17 -14.99
CA GLY A 191 16.67 -26.49 -14.63
C GLY A 191 16.17 -26.60 -13.17
N ASN A 192 16.01 -25.48 -12.45
CA ASN A 192 15.49 -25.47 -11.09
C ASN A 192 13.96 -25.38 -11.09
N GLU A 193 13.30 -26.06 -10.15
CA GLU A 193 11.87 -25.86 -9.91
C GLU A 193 11.62 -24.49 -9.30
N ILE A 194 10.77 -23.68 -9.97
CA ILE A 194 10.26 -22.41 -9.48
C ILE A 194 8.75 -22.50 -9.25
N ASP A 195 8.28 -21.93 -8.15
CA ASP A 195 6.86 -21.79 -7.89
C ASP A 195 6.30 -20.60 -8.68
N VAL A 196 5.36 -20.87 -9.59
CA VAL A 196 4.61 -19.83 -10.30
C VAL A 196 3.38 -19.48 -9.47
N PRO A 197 3.23 -18.21 -9.04
CA PRO A 197 2.07 -17.77 -8.29
C PRO A 197 0.78 -18.06 -9.05
N SER A 198 -0.30 -18.37 -8.33
CA SER A 198 -1.61 -18.56 -8.95
C SER A 198 -2.08 -17.29 -9.64
N GLU A 199 -2.91 -17.42 -10.67
CA GLU A 199 -3.54 -16.28 -11.35
C GLU A 199 -4.32 -15.40 -10.37
N LYS A 200 -5.02 -16.04 -9.41
CA LYS A 200 -5.66 -15.33 -8.30
C LYS A 200 -4.67 -14.44 -7.53
N SER A 201 -3.50 -14.95 -7.19
CA SER A 201 -2.49 -14.21 -6.44
C SER A 201 -1.89 -13.06 -7.28
N GLN A 202 -1.63 -13.30 -8.56
CA GLN A 202 -1.15 -12.27 -9.49
C GLN A 202 -2.19 -11.17 -9.68
N LEU A 203 -3.43 -11.54 -9.94
CA LEU A 203 -4.55 -10.61 -10.09
C LEU A 203 -4.77 -9.78 -8.83
N GLN A 204 -4.73 -10.42 -7.66
CA GLN A 204 -4.84 -9.75 -6.38
C GLN A 204 -3.73 -8.72 -6.16
N GLY A 205 -2.49 -9.03 -6.53
CA GLY A 205 -1.37 -8.10 -6.49
C GLY A 205 -1.58 -6.88 -7.38
N MET A 206 -2.05 -7.09 -8.61
CA MET A 206 -2.32 -6.02 -9.57
C MET A 206 -3.48 -5.12 -9.15
N ILE A 207 -4.55 -5.69 -8.61
CA ILE A 207 -5.68 -4.91 -8.07
C ILE A 207 -5.20 -3.99 -6.95
N ARG A 208 -4.44 -4.53 -5.98
CA ARG A 208 -3.87 -3.74 -4.88
C ARG A 208 -3.00 -2.61 -5.40
N GLU A 209 -2.08 -2.91 -6.30
CA GLU A 209 -1.22 -1.89 -6.90
C GLU A 209 -2.03 -0.81 -7.62
N ALA A 210 -3.09 -1.20 -8.33
CA ALA A 210 -3.99 -0.25 -8.96
C ALA A 210 -4.73 0.63 -7.94
N GLU A 211 -5.16 0.08 -6.79
CA GLU A 211 -5.81 0.85 -5.72
C GLU A 211 -4.86 1.85 -5.05
N TRP A 212 -3.57 1.51 -4.89
CA TRP A 212 -2.59 2.39 -4.27
C TRP A 212 -2.16 3.57 -5.16
N LYS A 213 -2.20 3.40 -6.49
CA LYS A 213 -1.75 4.42 -7.44
C LYS A 213 -2.61 5.68 -7.37
N ASN A 214 -1.95 6.81 -7.22
CA ASN A 214 -2.59 8.12 -7.35
C ASN A 214 -2.62 8.54 -8.82
N LYS A 215 -3.76 8.36 -9.47
CA LYS A 215 -3.93 8.71 -10.89
C LYS A 215 -3.74 10.20 -11.21
N ALA A 216 -3.90 11.07 -10.23
CA ALA A 216 -3.64 12.50 -10.41
C ALA A 216 -2.16 12.84 -10.65
N VAL A 217 -1.24 11.94 -10.31
CA VAL A 217 0.21 12.14 -10.38
C VAL A 217 0.92 11.09 -11.23
N THR A 218 0.37 9.88 -11.35
CA THR A 218 1.05 8.73 -11.99
C THR A 218 0.58 8.44 -13.41
N GLU A 219 -0.48 9.06 -13.88
CA GLU A 219 -0.97 9.10 -15.26
C GLU A 219 -0.98 10.54 -15.79
#